data_9bbe7077543147a137e39bbd2680c97b
#
_entry.id   9bbe7077543147a137e39bbd2680c97b
#
_cell.length_a   1.000
_cell.length_b   1.000
_cell.length_c   1.000
_cell.angle_alpha   90.00
_cell.angle_beta   90.00
_cell.angle_gamma   90.00
#
_symmetry.space_group_name_H-M   'P 1'
#
loop_
_entity.id
_entity.type
_entity.pdbx_description
1 polymer ?
#
loop_
_entity_poly.entity_id
_entity_poly.type
_entity_poly.pdbx_seq_one_letter_code
_entity_poly.pdbx_strand_id
1 'polypeptide(L)'
;MRRQHLLLASLGLMTLWRLALLPTLGLSPEEAFTAMRTGQPLAADFTVPLAVMLQEAEPKKLELTRLLHPEKYAETARISRLQPYDPNKTVVLVIHGLMDTPATWTPLINHLRSDETIRQNYQFWFYSYPSGYPFPYSAAILRRQLDAIGKKYPIRKPMVVIGHSMGGCISRLLITDPGTELWKKIFRRSPDQLALAGETRSILEESLIFDSRPEVGRVIFVAAPLRGSDLATHWLGRIGSSLISPPRLLFKVGQEALQLATLQADELRLNRVPNSIDNLAPNNRFVRAINTIPMSSRVPVHVIAGDRGLGGNKDKTKPVQSDGVVPYWSSQIPEAQSEKIVPSDHAAHQNPEAIHEITRILKLHRAESQ
;
A
#
# COMPACT_ATOMS: atom_id res chain seq x y z
N MET A 1 -42.16 -21.09 12.17
CA MET A 1 -41.52 -22.22 11.46
C MET A 1 -40.42 -21.84 10.46
N ARG A 2 -40.43 -20.69 9.78
CA ARG A 2 -39.38 -20.35 8.74
C ARG A 2 -37.99 -19.95 9.30
N ARG A 3 -37.84 -19.52 10.55
CA ARG A 3 -36.54 -19.15 11.13
C ARG A 3 -35.67 -20.33 11.62
N GLN A 4 -36.27 -21.46 11.98
CA GLN A 4 -35.52 -22.64 12.40
C GLN A 4 -34.90 -23.40 11.24
N HIS A 5 -35.49 -23.38 10.06
CA HIS A 5 -34.92 -24.04 8.88
C HIS A 5 -33.69 -23.29 8.29
N LEU A 6 -33.58 -21.95 8.47
CA LEU A 6 -32.42 -21.18 8.05
C LEU A 6 -31.20 -21.41 8.95
N LEU A 7 -31.41 -21.64 10.27
CA LEU A 7 -30.31 -21.95 11.20
C LEU A 7 -29.75 -23.36 11.00
N LEU A 8 -30.60 -24.33 10.68
CA LEU A 8 -30.17 -25.71 10.38
C LEU A 8 -29.46 -25.79 9.01
N ALA A 9 -29.88 -24.99 8.02
CA ALA A 9 -29.20 -24.92 6.73
C ALA A 9 -27.81 -24.25 6.83
N SER A 10 -27.64 -23.22 7.66
CA SER A 10 -26.35 -22.57 7.88
C SER A 10 -25.37 -23.46 8.68
N LEU A 11 -25.85 -24.23 9.63
CA LEU A 11 -25.04 -25.23 10.36
C LEU A 11 -24.66 -26.41 9.44
N GLY A 12 -25.57 -26.86 8.58
CA GLY A 12 -25.31 -27.93 7.60
C GLY A 12 -24.31 -27.52 6.53
N LEU A 13 -24.37 -26.29 6.02
CA LEU A 13 -23.37 -25.76 5.09
C LEU A 13 -22.00 -25.58 5.73
N MET A 14 -21.91 -25.12 7.00
CA MET A 14 -20.64 -25.02 7.71
C MET A 14 -20.00 -26.39 7.99
N THR A 15 -20.79 -27.42 8.22
CA THR A 15 -20.28 -28.80 8.42
C THR A 15 -19.88 -29.45 7.08
N LEU A 16 -20.60 -29.21 6.01
CA LEU A 16 -20.24 -29.69 4.66
C LEU A 16 -18.97 -29.01 4.13
N TRP A 17 -18.78 -27.73 4.39
CA TRP A 17 -17.52 -27.00 4.05
C TRP A 17 -16.31 -27.52 4.85
N ARG A 18 -16.51 -27.89 6.12
CA ARG A 18 -15.46 -28.51 6.94
C ARG A 18 -15.06 -29.90 6.44
N LEU A 19 -16.01 -30.67 5.92
CA LEU A 19 -15.77 -32.00 5.36
C LEU A 19 -15.13 -31.97 3.96
N ALA A 20 -15.39 -30.95 3.15
CA ALA A 20 -14.81 -30.80 1.80
C ALA A 20 -13.30 -30.46 1.81
N LEU A 21 -12.78 -29.91 2.92
CA LEU A 21 -11.36 -29.60 3.10
C LEU A 21 -10.51 -30.78 3.60
N LEU A 22 -11.14 -31.85 4.08
CA LEU A 22 -10.46 -33.01 4.67
C LEU A 22 -9.53 -33.76 3.68
N PRO A 23 -9.87 -33.93 2.40
CA PRO A 23 -8.99 -34.61 1.45
C PRO A 23 -7.71 -33.84 1.12
N THR A 24 -7.71 -32.51 1.26
CA THR A 24 -6.54 -31.68 0.95
C THR A 24 -5.48 -31.67 2.05
N LEU A 25 -5.82 -32.14 3.24
CA LEU A 25 -4.92 -32.20 4.39
C LEU A 25 -4.25 -33.57 4.56
N GLY A 26 -4.59 -34.55 3.72
CA GLY A 26 -4.06 -35.92 3.85
C GLY A 26 -4.46 -36.62 5.15
N LEU A 27 -5.40 -36.06 5.91
CA LEU A 27 -5.92 -36.61 7.16
C LEU A 27 -7.23 -37.36 6.92
N SER A 28 -7.40 -38.49 7.56
CA SER A 28 -8.72 -39.12 7.64
C SER A 28 -9.71 -38.27 8.46
N PRO A 29 -11.02 -38.40 8.25
CA PRO A 29 -12.04 -37.70 9.05
C PRO A 29 -11.85 -37.87 10.57
N GLU A 30 -11.42 -39.02 11.02
CA GLU A 30 -11.17 -39.31 12.42
C GLU A 30 -9.94 -38.60 12.97
N GLU A 31 -8.86 -38.53 12.22
CA GLU A 31 -7.66 -37.79 12.59
C GLU A 31 -7.92 -36.28 12.66
N ALA A 32 -8.68 -35.75 11.73
CA ALA A 32 -9.09 -34.34 11.75
C ALA A 32 -10.01 -34.03 12.94
N PHE A 33 -10.94 -34.93 13.25
CA PHE A 33 -11.82 -34.80 14.42
C PHE A 33 -11.04 -34.89 15.73
N THR A 34 -10.05 -35.76 15.79
CA THR A 34 -9.19 -35.95 16.98
C THR A 34 -8.30 -34.70 17.16
N ALA A 35 -7.69 -34.19 16.10
CA ALA A 35 -6.89 -32.96 16.14
C ALA A 35 -7.72 -31.74 16.61
N MET A 36 -8.97 -31.63 16.19
CA MET A 36 -9.88 -30.58 16.68
C MET A 36 -10.20 -30.72 18.19
N ARG A 37 -10.34 -31.95 18.69
CA ARG A 37 -10.63 -32.19 20.12
C ARG A 37 -9.42 -31.98 21.01
N THR A 38 -8.21 -32.23 20.51
CA THR A 38 -6.97 -32.11 21.29
C THR A 38 -6.41 -30.70 21.27
N GLY A 39 -7.06 -29.74 20.55
CA GLY A 39 -6.60 -28.37 20.44
C GLY A 39 -5.30 -28.20 19.63
N GLN A 40 -4.87 -29.26 18.93
CA GLN A 40 -3.71 -29.14 18.03
C GLN A 40 -4.06 -28.23 16.86
N PRO A 41 -3.18 -27.26 16.50
CA PRO A 41 -3.41 -26.40 15.38
C PRO A 41 -3.38 -27.23 14.09
N LEU A 42 -4.54 -27.32 13.42
CA LEU A 42 -4.60 -27.86 12.06
C LEU A 42 -3.83 -26.92 11.14
N ALA A 43 -2.94 -27.46 10.33
CA ALA A 43 -2.37 -26.72 9.21
C ALA A 43 -3.52 -26.32 8.28
N ALA A 44 -3.84 -25.04 8.23
CA ALA A 44 -4.88 -24.53 7.37
C ALA A 44 -4.27 -23.77 6.21
N ASP A 45 -4.58 -24.20 5.00
CA ASP A 45 -4.29 -23.42 3.81
C ASP A 45 -5.37 -22.36 3.62
N PHE A 46 -5.01 -21.10 3.84
CA PHE A 46 -5.91 -19.95 3.65
C PHE A 46 -5.82 -19.40 2.21
N THR A 47 -4.93 -19.94 1.38
CA THR A 47 -4.73 -19.44 0.01
C THR A 47 -5.81 -19.95 -0.95
N VAL A 48 -6.24 -21.19 -0.84
CA VAL A 48 -7.18 -21.80 -1.79
C VAL A 48 -8.54 -21.11 -1.77
N PRO A 49 -9.22 -20.91 -0.62
CA PRO A 49 -10.49 -20.17 -0.60
C PRO A 49 -10.36 -18.74 -1.10
N LEU A 50 -9.28 -18.07 -0.74
CA LEU A 50 -9.02 -16.70 -1.19
C LEU A 50 -8.69 -16.65 -2.69
N ALA A 51 -7.90 -17.58 -3.21
CA ALA A 51 -7.56 -17.68 -4.62
C ALA A 51 -8.80 -17.93 -5.50
N VAL A 52 -9.73 -18.79 -5.07
CA VAL A 52 -11.00 -19.04 -5.78
C VAL A 52 -11.85 -17.77 -5.83
N MET A 53 -12.02 -17.08 -4.69
CA MET A 53 -12.77 -15.82 -4.64
C MET A 53 -12.15 -14.74 -5.54
N LEU A 54 -10.82 -14.69 -5.63
CA LEU A 54 -10.10 -13.73 -6.45
C LEU A 54 -10.11 -14.07 -7.93
N GLN A 55 -10.14 -15.36 -8.29
CA GLN A 55 -10.26 -15.81 -9.66
C GLN A 55 -11.63 -15.40 -10.24
N GLU A 56 -12.71 -15.54 -9.48
CA GLU A 56 -14.05 -15.12 -9.86
C GLU A 56 -14.18 -13.60 -10.02
N ALA A 57 -13.43 -12.82 -9.23
CA ALA A 57 -13.45 -11.36 -9.25
C ALA A 57 -12.67 -10.73 -10.41
N GLU A 58 -11.94 -11.50 -11.23
CA GLU A 58 -11.09 -11.05 -12.35
C GLU A 58 -10.24 -9.79 -12.02
N PRO A 59 -9.47 -9.76 -10.94
CA PRO A 59 -8.86 -8.53 -10.40
C PRO A 59 -7.95 -7.80 -11.40
N LYS A 60 -7.26 -8.52 -12.30
CA LYS A 60 -6.35 -7.91 -13.29
C LYS A 60 -7.07 -7.02 -14.32
N LYS A 61 -8.25 -7.40 -14.79
CA LYS A 61 -9.05 -6.56 -15.70
C LYS A 61 -9.59 -5.33 -14.97
N LEU A 62 -10.00 -5.52 -13.73
CA LEU A 62 -10.50 -4.46 -12.88
C LEU A 62 -9.40 -3.41 -12.60
N GLU A 63 -8.15 -3.83 -12.37
CA GLU A 63 -7.04 -2.93 -12.04
C GLU A 63 -6.66 -2.00 -13.21
N LEU A 64 -6.65 -2.49 -14.43
CA LEU A 64 -6.44 -1.62 -15.59
C LEU A 64 -7.55 -0.55 -15.68
N THR A 65 -8.80 -0.93 -15.43
CA THR A 65 -9.93 0.01 -15.46
C THR A 65 -9.85 1.00 -14.30
N ARG A 66 -9.44 0.58 -13.11
CA ARG A 66 -9.19 1.44 -11.94
C ARG A 66 -8.03 2.40 -12.15
N LEU A 67 -7.04 2.01 -12.94
CA LEU A 67 -5.96 2.90 -13.38
C LEU A 67 -6.49 3.95 -14.35
N LEU A 68 -7.18 3.53 -15.41
CA LEU A 68 -7.60 4.40 -16.51
C LEU A 68 -8.78 5.32 -16.14
N HIS A 69 -9.69 4.83 -15.31
CA HIS A 69 -10.91 5.53 -14.90
C HIS A 69 -11.08 5.55 -13.38
N PRO A 70 -10.13 6.14 -12.63
CA PRO A 70 -10.12 6.04 -11.16
C PRO A 70 -11.36 6.63 -10.50
N GLU A 71 -12.01 7.63 -11.10
CA GLU A 71 -13.24 8.25 -10.55
C GLU A 71 -14.40 7.25 -10.43
N LYS A 72 -14.54 6.33 -11.40
CA LYS A 72 -15.58 5.29 -11.36
C LYS A 72 -15.44 4.33 -10.17
N TYR A 73 -14.27 4.29 -9.57
CA TYR A 73 -13.91 3.40 -8.47
C TYR A 73 -13.56 4.15 -7.18
N ALA A 74 -13.98 5.41 -7.06
CA ALA A 74 -13.71 6.23 -5.88
C ALA A 74 -14.16 5.54 -4.57
N GLU A 75 -15.31 4.88 -4.58
CA GLU A 75 -15.89 4.11 -3.47
C GLU A 75 -14.98 2.94 -3.00
N THR A 76 -14.04 2.51 -3.85
CA THR A 76 -13.12 1.43 -3.50
C THR A 76 -11.92 1.91 -2.67
N ALA A 77 -11.74 3.23 -2.54
CA ALA A 77 -10.70 3.82 -1.69
C ALA A 77 -11.07 3.67 -0.21
N ARG A 78 -10.74 2.52 0.37
CA ARG A 78 -11.12 2.17 1.74
C ARG A 78 -10.13 1.24 2.42
N ILE A 79 -10.13 1.25 3.75
CA ILE A 79 -9.47 0.24 4.55
C ILE A 79 -10.43 -0.93 4.79
N SER A 80 -9.99 -2.13 4.46
CA SER A 80 -10.67 -3.39 4.75
C SER A 80 -9.86 -4.20 5.77
N ARG A 81 -10.53 -5.11 6.47
CA ARG A 81 -9.91 -5.95 7.50
C ARG A 81 -10.10 -7.41 7.14
N LEU A 82 -9.05 -8.19 7.30
CA LEU A 82 -9.10 -9.62 7.00
C LEU A 82 -9.84 -10.42 8.09
N GLN A 83 -9.84 -9.92 9.32
CA GLN A 83 -10.47 -10.54 10.48
C GLN A 83 -11.22 -9.50 11.32
N PRO A 84 -12.10 -9.90 12.24
CA PRO A 84 -12.68 -9.01 13.23
C PRO A 84 -11.61 -8.25 13.99
N TYR A 85 -11.91 -6.97 14.30
CA TYR A 85 -10.98 -6.15 15.06
C TYR A 85 -10.74 -6.69 16.48
N ASP A 86 -9.47 -6.75 16.87
CA ASP A 86 -9.03 -7.10 18.20
C ASP A 86 -8.14 -5.97 18.76
N PRO A 87 -8.56 -5.28 19.84
CA PRO A 87 -7.81 -4.17 20.43
C PRO A 87 -6.46 -4.60 21.03
N ASN A 88 -6.26 -5.89 21.26
CA ASN A 88 -5.04 -6.45 21.85
C ASN A 88 -4.00 -6.83 20.78
N LYS A 89 -4.37 -6.79 19.50
CA LYS A 89 -3.48 -7.11 18.38
C LYS A 89 -2.96 -5.85 17.70
N THR A 90 -1.67 -5.88 17.36
CA THR A 90 -1.05 -4.84 16.55
C THR A 90 -1.60 -4.88 15.12
N VAL A 91 -1.96 -3.72 14.58
CA VAL A 91 -2.40 -3.60 13.20
C VAL A 91 -1.19 -3.64 12.26
N VAL A 92 -1.27 -4.49 11.24
CA VAL A 92 -0.40 -4.43 10.05
C VAL A 92 -1.23 -3.86 8.92
N LEU A 93 -0.95 -2.62 8.53
CA LEU A 93 -1.60 -1.97 7.39
C LEU A 93 -0.79 -2.22 6.13
N VAL A 94 -1.42 -2.86 5.15
CA VAL A 94 -0.81 -3.23 3.87
C VAL A 94 -1.33 -2.31 2.78
N ILE A 95 -0.42 -1.72 1.99
CA ILE A 95 -0.73 -0.75 0.93
C ILE A 95 -0.15 -1.26 -0.38
N HIS A 96 -1.03 -1.55 -1.34
CA HIS A 96 -0.65 -2.11 -2.65
C HIS A 96 -0.02 -1.08 -3.59
N GLY A 97 0.59 -1.55 -4.66
CA GLY A 97 1.23 -0.75 -5.70
C GLY A 97 0.28 -0.29 -6.82
N LEU A 98 0.88 0.28 -7.86
CA LEU A 98 0.18 0.66 -9.09
C LEU A 98 -0.29 -0.60 -9.83
N MET A 99 -1.51 -0.59 -10.37
CA MET A 99 -2.12 -1.74 -11.03
C MET A 99 -2.09 -3.02 -10.20
N ASP A 100 -2.26 -2.87 -8.90
CA ASP A 100 -2.17 -3.95 -7.94
C ASP A 100 -3.40 -3.97 -7.03
N THR A 101 -3.63 -5.09 -6.34
CA THR A 101 -4.77 -5.29 -5.44
C THR A 101 -4.32 -5.93 -4.13
N PRO A 102 -5.16 -5.90 -3.08
CA PRO A 102 -4.93 -6.71 -1.89
C PRO A 102 -4.73 -8.22 -2.16
N ALA A 103 -5.17 -8.71 -3.31
CA ALA A 103 -5.04 -10.10 -3.71
C ALA A 103 -3.60 -10.59 -3.88
N THR A 104 -2.72 -9.72 -4.36
CA THR A 104 -1.31 -10.07 -4.59
C THR A 104 -0.54 -10.34 -3.30
N TRP A 105 -1.09 -9.93 -2.17
CA TRP A 105 -0.53 -10.16 -0.84
C TRP A 105 -0.85 -11.53 -0.26
N THR A 106 -1.62 -12.35 -0.98
CA THR A 106 -2.04 -13.68 -0.51
C THR A 106 -0.87 -14.57 -0.07
N PRO A 107 0.26 -14.69 -0.81
CA PRO A 107 1.40 -15.50 -0.37
C PRO A 107 2.00 -15.01 0.94
N LEU A 108 2.21 -13.69 1.08
CA LEU A 108 2.70 -13.09 2.33
C LEU A 108 1.76 -13.36 3.50
N ILE A 109 0.47 -13.05 3.32
CA ILE A 109 -0.52 -13.18 4.41
C ILE A 109 -0.69 -14.63 4.84
N ASN A 110 -0.67 -15.56 3.90
CA ASN A 110 -0.74 -17.00 4.22
C ASN A 110 0.47 -17.42 5.06
N HIS A 111 1.68 -17.03 4.66
CA HIS A 111 2.90 -17.30 5.42
C HIS A 111 2.86 -16.65 6.82
N LEU A 112 2.50 -15.37 6.91
CA LEU A 112 2.43 -14.68 8.19
C LEU A 112 1.40 -15.29 9.14
N ARG A 113 0.26 -15.76 8.63
CA ARG A 113 -0.77 -16.41 9.43
C ARG A 113 -0.43 -17.84 9.83
N SER A 114 0.49 -18.52 9.16
CA SER A 114 1.01 -19.82 9.58
C SER A 114 1.92 -19.71 10.80
N ASP A 115 2.58 -18.58 11.00
CA ASP A 115 3.40 -18.33 12.19
C ASP A 115 2.51 -18.00 13.40
N GLU A 116 2.64 -18.80 14.45
CA GLU A 116 1.81 -18.68 15.65
C GLU A 116 1.99 -17.33 16.34
N THR A 117 3.23 -16.85 16.45
CA THR A 117 3.54 -15.56 17.09
C THR A 117 2.86 -14.42 16.34
N ILE A 118 2.92 -14.44 15.01
CA ILE A 118 2.27 -13.42 14.19
C ILE A 118 0.75 -13.53 14.31
N ARG A 119 0.20 -14.73 14.20
CA ARG A 119 -1.25 -14.96 14.27
C ARG A 119 -1.86 -14.53 15.60
N GLN A 120 -1.14 -14.70 16.70
CA GLN A 120 -1.61 -14.33 18.04
C GLN A 120 -1.53 -12.82 18.29
N ASN A 121 -0.54 -12.12 17.73
CA ASN A 121 -0.22 -10.74 18.10
C ASN A 121 -0.57 -9.69 17.04
N TYR A 122 -0.90 -10.10 15.81
CA TYR A 122 -1.14 -9.19 14.69
C TYR A 122 -2.50 -9.38 14.05
N GLN A 123 -3.04 -8.29 13.49
CA GLN A 123 -4.23 -8.27 12.65
C GLN A 123 -3.93 -7.49 11.37
N PHE A 124 -4.48 -7.94 10.24
CA PHE A 124 -4.13 -7.40 8.93
C PHE A 124 -5.25 -6.52 8.37
N TRP A 125 -4.88 -5.29 8.02
CA TRP A 125 -5.73 -4.32 7.35
C TRP A 125 -5.14 -4.02 5.98
N PHE A 126 -6.00 -3.78 4.99
CA PHE A 126 -5.59 -3.49 3.62
C PHE A 126 -6.18 -2.16 3.20
N TYR A 127 -5.33 -1.27 2.71
CA TYR A 127 -5.78 -0.07 2.04
C TYR A 127 -5.87 -0.35 0.55
N SER A 128 -7.10 -0.36 0.02
CA SER A 128 -7.40 -0.41 -1.42
C SER A 128 -7.70 0.99 -1.91
N TYR A 129 -7.21 1.34 -3.10
CA TYR A 129 -7.44 2.64 -3.73
C TYR A 129 -7.34 2.54 -5.25
N PRO A 130 -8.04 3.41 -6.03
CA PRO A 130 -7.85 3.49 -7.46
C PRO A 130 -6.43 3.94 -7.80
N SER A 131 -5.63 3.08 -8.41
CA SER A 131 -4.21 3.33 -8.64
C SER A 131 -3.91 4.42 -9.68
N GLY A 132 -4.93 4.92 -10.40
CA GLY A 132 -4.83 6.09 -11.27
C GLY A 132 -4.77 7.44 -10.53
N TYR A 133 -5.12 7.48 -9.25
CA TYR A 133 -5.01 8.70 -8.45
C TYR A 133 -3.54 9.08 -8.20
N PRO A 134 -3.22 10.38 -8.19
CA PRO A 134 -1.94 10.86 -7.67
C PRO A 134 -1.72 10.31 -6.25
N PHE A 135 -0.54 9.73 -5.97
CA PHE A 135 -0.33 9.11 -4.66
C PHE A 135 -0.40 10.08 -3.47
N PRO A 136 -0.12 11.41 -3.59
CA PRO A 136 -0.37 12.35 -2.49
C PRO A 136 -1.85 12.46 -2.13
N TYR A 137 -2.72 12.43 -3.14
CA TYR A 137 -4.18 12.41 -2.93
C TYR A 137 -4.65 11.10 -2.32
N SER A 138 -4.12 9.96 -2.79
CA SER A 138 -4.40 8.66 -2.17
C SER A 138 -3.96 8.61 -0.70
N ALA A 139 -2.82 9.23 -0.36
CA ALA A 139 -2.38 9.35 1.02
C ALA A 139 -3.30 10.25 1.87
N ALA A 140 -3.82 11.33 1.31
CA ALA A 140 -4.82 12.17 2.00
C ALA A 140 -6.11 11.39 2.30
N ILE A 141 -6.60 10.62 1.33
CA ILE A 141 -7.76 9.72 1.55
C ILE A 141 -7.45 8.71 2.66
N LEU A 142 -6.26 8.09 2.65
CA LEU A 142 -5.86 7.13 3.68
C LEU A 142 -5.85 7.76 5.07
N ARG A 143 -5.30 8.97 5.23
CA ARG A 143 -5.31 9.68 6.53
C ARG A 143 -6.73 9.90 7.02
N ARG A 144 -7.66 10.37 6.16
CA ARG A 144 -9.09 10.50 6.52
C ARG A 144 -9.73 9.16 6.91
N GLN A 145 -9.40 8.09 6.20
CA GLN A 145 -9.89 6.75 6.53
C GLN A 145 -9.36 6.27 7.89
N LEU A 146 -8.10 6.54 8.22
CA LEU A 146 -7.52 6.22 9.52
C LEU A 146 -8.22 7.02 10.65
N ASP A 147 -8.52 8.29 10.43
CA ASP A 147 -9.28 9.11 11.39
C ASP A 147 -10.69 8.56 11.62
N ALA A 148 -11.39 8.21 10.54
CA ALA A 148 -12.73 7.65 10.63
C ALA A 148 -12.76 6.28 11.31
N ILE A 149 -11.80 5.41 10.97
CA ILE A 149 -11.67 4.07 11.53
C ILE A 149 -11.22 4.13 12.99
N GLY A 150 -10.27 5.01 13.32
CA GLY A 150 -9.74 5.16 14.67
C GLY A 150 -10.80 5.53 15.71
N LYS A 151 -11.85 6.25 15.31
CA LYS A 151 -13.01 6.54 16.16
C LYS A 151 -13.80 5.28 16.54
N LYS A 152 -13.89 4.31 15.64
CA LYS A 152 -14.65 3.06 15.83
C LYS A 152 -13.79 1.91 16.32
N TYR A 153 -12.55 1.86 15.88
CA TYR A 153 -11.58 0.80 16.16
C TYR A 153 -10.26 1.44 16.57
N PRO A 154 -10.10 1.87 17.83
CA PRO A 154 -8.92 2.60 18.31
C PRO A 154 -7.65 1.76 18.18
N ILE A 155 -6.65 2.29 17.49
CA ILE A 155 -5.33 1.65 17.33
C ILE A 155 -4.56 1.88 18.64
N ARG A 156 -4.52 0.86 19.50
CA ARG A 156 -3.95 0.95 20.85
C ARG A 156 -2.45 0.64 20.89
N LYS A 157 -1.95 -0.08 19.90
CA LYS A 157 -0.53 -0.44 19.77
C LYS A 157 0.03 0.20 18.51
N PRO A 158 1.29 0.64 18.52
CA PRO A 158 1.94 1.21 17.33
C PRO A 158 1.80 0.25 16.14
N MET A 159 1.18 0.72 15.05
CA MET A 159 0.94 -0.13 13.90
C MET A 159 2.19 -0.24 13.00
N VAL A 160 2.28 -1.36 12.30
CA VAL A 160 3.27 -1.55 11.24
C VAL A 160 2.61 -1.29 9.89
N VAL A 161 3.25 -0.48 9.05
CA VAL A 161 2.80 -0.23 7.67
C VAL A 161 3.72 -0.95 6.70
N ILE A 162 3.16 -1.69 5.75
CA ILE A 162 3.90 -2.36 4.68
C ILE A 162 3.42 -1.78 3.36
N GLY A 163 4.29 -1.05 2.66
CA GLY A 163 3.97 -0.44 1.38
C GLY A 163 4.78 -1.02 0.23
N HIS A 164 4.10 -1.58 -0.77
CA HIS A 164 4.73 -2.08 -1.99
C HIS A 164 4.67 -1.03 -3.10
N SER A 165 5.78 -0.83 -3.80
CA SER A 165 5.83 0.05 -4.97
C SER A 165 5.27 1.45 -4.64
N MET A 166 4.28 1.96 -5.40
CA MET A 166 3.60 3.23 -5.12
C MET A 166 2.97 3.26 -3.71
N GLY A 167 2.56 2.10 -3.17
CA GLY A 167 2.10 2.00 -1.77
C GLY A 167 3.18 2.37 -0.76
N GLY A 168 4.46 2.16 -1.08
CA GLY A 168 5.58 2.66 -0.29
C GLY A 168 5.67 4.18 -0.32
N CYS A 169 5.45 4.83 -1.48
CA CYS A 169 5.39 6.29 -1.56
C CYS A 169 4.24 6.84 -0.71
N ILE A 170 3.07 6.18 -0.70
CA ILE A 170 1.95 6.53 0.19
C ILE A 170 2.35 6.35 1.66
N SER A 171 3.01 5.24 2.01
CA SER A 171 3.46 4.94 3.37
C SER A 171 4.41 6.01 3.91
N ARG A 172 5.32 6.52 3.07
CA ARG A 172 6.22 7.63 3.42
C ARG A 172 5.45 8.85 3.91
N LEU A 173 4.32 9.18 3.27
CA LEU A 173 3.50 10.34 3.63
C LEU A 173 2.72 10.15 4.96
N LEU A 174 2.75 8.97 5.54
CA LEU A 174 2.22 8.72 6.88
C LEU A 174 3.25 9.01 8.00
N ILE A 175 4.53 9.14 7.64
CA ILE A 175 5.64 9.33 8.59
C ILE A 175 6.47 10.57 8.28
N THR A 176 5.93 11.53 7.55
CA THR A 176 6.58 12.79 7.21
C THR A 176 5.75 13.94 7.74
N ASP A 177 6.42 14.94 8.31
CA ASP A 177 5.81 16.18 8.83
C ASP A 177 6.20 17.36 7.94
N PRO A 178 5.54 17.57 6.79
CA PRO A 178 5.92 18.64 5.88
C PRO A 178 5.46 20.04 6.33
N GLY A 179 4.46 20.15 7.21
CA GLY A 179 3.84 21.42 7.52
C GLY A 179 3.46 22.16 6.22
N THR A 180 3.83 23.43 6.10
CA THR A 180 3.63 24.21 4.86
C THR A 180 4.85 24.17 3.91
N GLU A 181 5.91 23.47 4.26
CA GLU A 181 7.14 23.49 3.48
C GLU A 181 6.96 22.81 2.11
N LEU A 182 6.29 21.66 2.08
CA LEU A 182 5.98 20.96 0.84
C LEU A 182 5.15 21.83 -0.11
N TRP A 183 4.15 22.51 0.43
CA TRP A 183 3.35 23.48 -0.32
C TRP A 183 4.23 24.57 -0.93
N LYS A 184 5.07 25.24 -0.12
CA LYS A 184 5.97 26.30 -0.57
C LYS A 184 6.96 25.82 -1.65
N LYS A 185 7.48 24.60 -1.53
CA LYS A 185 8.36 24.01 -2.53
C LYS A 185 7.65 23.75 -3.87
N ILE A 186 6.34 23.46 -3.83
CA ILE A 186 5.54 23.21 -5.03
C ILE A 186 5.05 24.51 -5.64
N PHE A 187 4.51 25.42 -4.87
CA PHE A 187 3.87 26.65 -5.38
C PHE A 187 4.73 27.89 -5.28
N ARG A 188 5.86 27.86 -4.58
CA ARG A 188 6.73 29.03 -4.29
C ARG A 188 6.02 30.18 -3.57
N ARG A 189 4.84 29.93 -2.99
CA ARG A 189 3.99 30.85 -2.23
C ARG A 189 3.36 30.12 -1.05
N SER A 190 2.94 30.87 -0.02
CA SER A 190 2.20 30.30 1.08
C SER A 190 0.72 30.05 0.69
N PRO A 191 -0.01 29.18 1.41
CA PRO A 191 -1.39 28.84 1.06
C PRO A 191 -2.34 30.06 1.00
N ASP A 192 -2.17 31.03 1.88
CA ASP A 192 -2.95 32.26 1.96
C ASP A 192 -2.72 33.22 0.79
N GLN A 193 -1.59 33.10 0.11
CA GLN A 193 -1.22 33.94 -1.04
C GLN A 193 -1.79 33.42 -2.38
N LEU A 194 -2.50 32.29 -2.37
CA LEU A 194 -3.08 31.70 -3.57
C LEU A 194 -4.61 31.82 -3.54
N ALA A 195 -5.18 32.47 -4.58
CA ALA A 195 -6.62 32.55 -4.77
C ALA A 195 -7.15 31.23 -5.35
N LEU A 196 -7.41 30.24 -4.50
CA LEU A 196 -7.95 28.94 -4.86
C LEU A 196 -9.44 28.85 -4.51
N ALA A 197 -10.23 28.16 -5.33
CA ALA A 197 -11.61 27.80 -4.98
C ALA A 197 -11.61 26.91 -3.72
N GLY A 198 -12.67 27.00 -2.89
CA GLY A 198 -12.73 26.31 -1.59
C GLY A 198 -12.44 24.82 -1.67
N GLU A 199 -13.04 24.11 -2.62
CA GLU A 199 -12.85 22.69 -2.81
C GLU A 199 -11.42 22.34 -3.31
N THR A 200 -10.91 23.13 -4.26
CA THR A 200 -9.52 22.99 -4.75
C THR A 200 -8.52 23.20 -3.63
N ARG A 201 -8.73 24.25 -2.82
CA ARG A 201 -7.91 24.54 -1.65
C ARG A 201 -7.89 23.35 -0.69
N SER A 202 -9.07 22.85 -0.29
CA SER A 202 -9.17 21.74 0.65
C SER A 202 -8.38 20.49 0.19
N ILE A 203 -8.53 20.10 -1.08
CA ILE A 203 -7.84 18.93 -1.63
C ILE A 203 -6.31 19.12 -1.65
N LEU A 204 -5.86 20.32 -2.06
CA LEU A 204 -4.43 20.61 -2.11
C LEU A 204 -3.84 20.71 -0.70
N GLU A 205 -4.53 21.35 0.23
CA GLU A 205 -4.10 21.44 1.64
C GLU A 205 -4.02 20.05 2.25
N GLU A 206 -5.05 19.22 2.13
CA GLU A 206 -5.05 17.84 2.63
C GLU A 206 -3.93 16.98 2.01
N SER A 207 -3.55 17.26 0.76
CA SER A 207 -2.52 16.49 0.07
C SER A 207 -1.10 16.95 0.37
N LEU A 208 -0.91 18.22 0.73
CA LEU A 208 0.41 18.86 0.81
C LEU A 208 0.76 19.42 2.19
N ILE A 209 -0.24 19.62 3.06
CA ILE A 209 -0.09 20.14 4.42
C ILE A 209 -0.67 19.10 5.37
N PHE A 210 0.19 18.38 6.08
CA PHE A 210 -0.23 17.30 6.95
C PHE A 210 0.84 17.00 8.01
N ASP A 211 0.47 16.21 8.99
CA ASP A 211 1.37 15.72 10.02
C ASP A 211 1.53 14.20 9.88
N SER A 212 2.66 13.69 10.39
CA SER A 212 2.89 12.26 10.50
C SER A 212 1.85 11.61 11.42
N ARG A 213 1.51 10.36 11.14
CA ARG A 213 0.52 9.62 11.91
C ARG A 213 1.13 9.08 13.20
N PRO A 214 0.63 9.51 14.38
CA PRO A 214 1.20 9.09 15.65
C PRO A 214 1.01 7.60 15.93
N GLU A 215 0.00 6.97 15.34
CA GLU A 215 -0.25 5.54 15.46
C GLU A 215 0.70 4.66 14.65
N VAL A 216 1.50 5.22 13.72
CA VAL A 216 2.49 4.46 12.96
C VAL A 216 3.76 4.28 13.77
N GLY A 217 4.07 3.03 14.11
CA GLY A 217 5.27 2.68 14.88
C GLY A 217 6.40 2.08 14.05
N ARG A 218 6.13 1.64 12.80
CA ARG A 218 7.15 1.05 11.92
C ARG A 218 6.69 1.05 10.48
N VAL A 219 7.62 1.22 9.53
CA VAL A 219 7.32 1.12 8.10
C VAL A 219 8.28 0.16 7.41
N ILE A 220 7.74 -0.70 6.55
CA ILE A 220 8.49 -1.59 5.67
C ILE A 220 8.20 -1.17 4.22
N PHE A 221 9.20 -0.65 3.55
CA PHE A 221 9.15 -0.30 2.14
C PHE A 221 9.58 -1.50 1.29
N VAL A 222 8.70 -1.98 0.42
CA VAL A 222 8.99 -3.10 -0.47
C VAL A 222 8.99 -2.61 -1.91
N ALA A 223 10.12 -2.66 -2.58
CA ALA A 223 10.31 -2.22 -3.97
C ALA A 223 9.72 -0.81 -4.23
N ALA A 224 9.89 0.12 -3.29
CA ALA A 224 9.25 1.44 -3.31
C ALA A 224 10.10 2.48 -4.08
N PRO A 225 9.55 3.14 -5.12
CA PRO A 225 10.26 4.17 -5.88
C PRO A 225 10.24 5.53 -5.17
N LEU A 226 10.87 5.61 -3.99
CA LEU A 226 10.83 6.79 -3.13
C LEU A 226 11.44 8.04 -3.76
N ARG A 227 12.41 7.86 -4.68
CA ARG A 227 13.02 8.93 -5.47
C ARG A 227 12.54 8.96 -6.92
N GLY A 228 11.47 8.23 -7.21
CA GLY A 228 10.93 8.05 -8.55
C GLY A 228 11.65 6.96 -9.36
N SER A 229 11.15 6.65 -10.54
CA SER A 229 11.72 5.65 -11.42
C SER A 229 11.47 5.97 -12.89
N ASP A 230 12.55 6.11 -13.65
CA ASP A 230 12.47 6.22 -15.11
C ASP A 230 12.01 4.90 -15.74
N LEU A 231 12.39 3.75 -15.14
CA LEU A 231 11.95 2.45 -15.62
C LEU A 231 10.44 2.27 -15.45
N ALA A 232 9.87 2.73 -14.32
CA ALA A 232 8.43 2.74 -14.10
C ALA A 232 7.72 3.62 -15.15
N THR A 233 8.24 4.81 -15.43
CA THR A 233 7.65 5.71 -16.43
C THR A 233 7.75 5.16 -17.84
N HIS A 234 8.84 4.50 -18.20
CA HIS A 234 8.98 3.83 -19.51
C HIS A 234 8.08 2.60 -19.66
N TRP A 235 7.98 1.78 -18.64
CA TRP A 235 7.09 0.61 -18.64
C TRP A 235 5.62 1.02 -18.73
N LEU A 236 5.23 2.02 -17.95
CA LEU A 236 3.88 2.58 -17.92
C LEU A 236 3.59 3.47 -19.14
N GLY A 237 4.62 4.05 -19.77
CA GLY A 237 4.50 4.79 -21.02
C GLY A 237 3.93 3.96 -22.16
N ARG A 238 4.11 2.61 -22.12
CA ARG A 238 3.46 1.69 -23.07
C ARG A 238 1.95 1.62 -22.88
N ILE A 239 1.44 1.88 -21.68
CA ILE A 239 0.00 1.97 -21.39
C ILE A 239 -0.56 3.33 -21.86
N GLY A 240 0.32 4.34 -22.03
CA GLY A 240 -0.06 5.70 -22.37
C GLY A 240 -0.60 6.46 -21.16
N SER A 241 0.24 7.23 -20.51
CA SER A 241 -0.18 8.07 -19.36
C SER A 241 -1.31 9.04 -19.70
N SER A 242 -1.46 9.40 -21.00
CA SER A 242 -2.56 10.21 -21.51
C SER A 242 -3.92 9.52 -21.50
N LEU A 243 -3.97 8.19 -21.39
CA LEU A 243 -5.22 7.41 -21.30
C LEU A 243 -5.82 7.41 -19.89
N ILE A 244 -5.05 7.80 -18.87
CA ILE A 244 -5.57 7.93 -17.52
C ILE A 244 -6.43 9.18 -17.46
N SER A 245 -7.72 8.99 -17.28
CA SER A 245 -8.68 10.09 -17.10
C SER A 245 -8.62 10.57 -15.66
N PRO A 246 -8.09 11.78 -15.39
CA PRO A 246 -8.13 12.31 -14.04
C PRO A 246 -9.59 12.49 -13.62
N PRO A 247 -9.94 12.27 -12.33
CA PRO A 247 -11.25 12.61 -11.80
C PRO A 247 -11.60 14.07 -12.10
N ARG A 248 -12.87 14.35 -12.41
CA ARG A 248 -13.32 15.72 -12.74
C ARG A 248 -12.87 16.74 -11.71
N LEU A 249 -12.96 16.36 -10.45
CA LEU A 249 -12.54 17.19 -9.32
C LEU A 249 -11.02 17.44 -9.36
N LEU A 250 -10.21 16.42 -9.54
CA LEU A 250 -8.75 16.58 -9.64
C LEU A 250 -8.35 17.29 -10.93
N PHE A 251 -9.12 17.14 -12.01
CA PHE A 251 -8.92 17.89 -13.23
C PHE A 251 -9.10 19.39 -13.01
N LYS A 252 -10.21 19.79 -12.33
CA LYS A 252 -10.45 21.17 -11.95
C LYS A 252 -9.36 21.72 -11.03
N VAL A 253 -9.00 20.96 -9.98
CA VAL A 253 -7.90 21.30 -9.07
C VAL A 253 -6.59 21.53 -9.84
N GLY A 254 -6.29 20.63 -10.75
CA GLY A 254 -5.07 20.72 -11.57
C GLY A 254 -5.10 21.91 -12.52
N GLN A 255 -6.22 22.24 -13.14
CA GLN A 255 -6.36 23.42 -14.00
C GLN A 255 -6.16 24.72 -13.22
N GLU A 256 -6.78 24.86 -12.04
CA GLU A 256 -6.59 26.03 -11.19
C GLU A 256 -5.15 26.15 -10.71
N ALA A 257 -4.54 25.03 -10.27
CA ALA A 257 -3.13 25.00 -9.88
C ALA A 257 -2.19 25.35 -11.04
N LEU A 258 -2.51 24.90 -12.26
CA LEU A 258 -1.78 25.22 -13.48
C LEU A 258 -1.85 26.71 -13.82
N GLN A 259 -3.05 27.29 -13.78
CA GLN A 259 -3.24 28.72 -14.05
C GLN A 259 -2.42 29.57 -13.08
N LEU A 260 -2.39 29.20 -11.80
CA LEU A 260 -1.59 29.89 -10.80
C LEU A 260 -0.07 29.70 -11.01
N ALA A 261 0.32 28.56 -11.55
CA ALA A 261 1.70 28.26 -11.87
C ALA A 261 2.19 28.94 -13.16
N THR A 262 1.32 29.11 -14.18
CA THR A 262 1.66 29.77 -15.46
C THR A 262 1.74 31.28 -15.34
N LEU A 263 1.08 31.90 -14.37
CA LEU A 263 1.26 33.31 -14.04
C LEU A 263 2.69 33.66 -13.55
N GLN A 264 3.54 32.66 -13.35
CA GLN A 264 4.95 32.79 -12.95
C GLN A 264 5.91 32.26 -14.01
N ALA A 265 5.64 32.59 -15.29
CA ALA A 265 6.41 32.22 -16.48
C ALA A 265 7.82 31.67 -16.22
N ASP A 266 8.17 30.62 -16.89
CA ASP A 266 9.36 30.03 -17.47
C ASP A 266 9.75 28.59 -17.05
N GLU A 267 9.31 28.03 -15.93
CA GLU A 267 9.75 26.68 -15.55
C GLU A 267 8.64 25.62 -15.37
N LEU A 268 7.37 26.01 -15.41
CA LEU A 268 6.23 25.12 -15.18
C LEU A 268 5.50 24.78 -16.47
N ARG A 269 6.14 24.03 -17.35
CA ARG A 269 5.45 23.39 -18.50
C ARG A 269 4.65 22.17 -18.02
N LEU A 270 3.64 22.37 -17.19
CA LEU A 270 2.63 21.35 -16.93
C LEU A 270 1.57 21.43 -18.02
N ASN A 271 1.69 20.62 -19.06
CA ASN A 271 0.71 20.58 -20.15
C ASN A 271 -0.60 19.89 -19.77
N ARG A 272 -0.66 19.24 -18.60
CA ARG A 272 -1.83 18.51 -18.07
C ARG A 272 -1.73 18.29 -16.56
N VAL A 273 -2.85 17.91 -15.96
CA VAL A 273 -2.93 17.48 -14.56
C VAL A 273 -2.10 16.22 -14.37
N PRO A 274 -1.14 16.19 -13.43
CA PRO A 274 -0.36 14.99 -13.13
C PRO A 274 -1.25 13.87 -12.64
N ASN A 275 -1.05 12.67 -13.15
CA ASN A 275 -1.66 11.42 -12.67
C ASN A 275 -0.66 10.59 -11.85
N SER A 276 -1.05 9.36 -11.47
CA SER A 276 -0.19 8.47 -10.69
C SER A 276 1.16 8.18 -11.37
N ILE A 277 1.17 8.01 -12.69
CA ILE A 277 2.40 7.72 -13.46
C ILE A 277 3.34 8.92 -13.43
N ASP A 278 2.80 10.11 -13.65
CA ASP A 278 3.61 11.34 -13.61
C ASP A 278 4.26 11.55 -12.24
N ASN A 279 3.55 11.16 -11.17
CA ASN A 279 4.09 11.25 -9.81
C ASN A 279 5.19 10.23 -9.51
N LEU A 280 5.41 9.24 -10.37
CA LEU A 280 6.51 8.30 -10.21
C LEU A 280 7.77 8.72 -10.99
N ALA A 281 7.73 9.78 -11.78
CA ALA A 281 8.91 10.27 -12.50
C ALA A 281 9.92 10.92 -11.53
N PRO A 282 11.23 10.64 -11.65
CA PRO A 282 12.25 11.22 -10.76
C PRO A 282 12.35 12.74 -10.83
N ASN A 283 12.01 13.33 -12.00
CA ASN A 283 11.98 14.76 -12.20
C ASN A 283 10.66 15.42 -11.78
N ASN A 284 9.69 14.65 -11.30
CA ASN A 284 8.43 15.18 -10.79
C ASN A 284 8.68 16.12 -9.61
N ARG A 285 8.04 17.29 -9.64
CA ARG A 285 8.25 18.34 -8.64
C ARG A 285 7.86 17.89 -7.22
N PHE A 286 6.78 17.13 -7.08
CA PHE A 286 6.37 16.60 -5.80
C PHE A 286 7.42 15.61 -5.25
N VAL A 287 7.89 14.67 -6.09
CA VAL A 287 8.90 13.68 -5.70
C VAL A 287 10.18 14.38 -5.26
N ARG A 288 10.64 15.37 -6.01
CA ARG A 288 11.83 16.14 -5.64
C ARG A 288 11.62 16.91 -4.33
N ALA A 289 10.47 17.55 -4.16
CA ALA A 289 10.15 18.32 -2.96
C ALA A 289 10.06 17.44 -1.72
N ILE A 290 9.31 16.33 -1.77
CA ILE A 290 9.14 15.45 -0.61
C ILE A 290 10.45 14.79 -0.19
N ASN A 291 11.37 14.54 -1.12
CA ASN A 291 12.67 13.96 -0.82
C ASN A 291 13.63 14.90 -0.08
N THR A 292 13.33 16.18 0.00
CA THR A 292 14.08 17.14 0.83
C THR A 292 13.53 17.27 2.24
N ILE A 293 12.39 16.64 2.53
CA ILE A 293 11.74 16.66 3.84
C ILE A 293 12.02 15.32 4.52
N PRO A 294 12.65 15.30 5.72
CA PRO A 294 12.98 14.06 6.39
C PRO A 294 11.72 13.31 6.83
N MET A 295 11.81 12.00 6.88
CA MET A 295 10.85 11.16 7.58
C MET A 295 11.04 11.29 9.10
N SER A 296 10.00 11.03 9.86
CA SER A 296 10.06 11.09 11.33
C SER A 296 11.07 10.06 11.87
N SER A 297 12.07 10.52 12.60
CA SER A 297 13.09 9.67 13.25
C SER A 297 12.50 8.78 14.35
N ARG A 298 11.29 9.05 14.80
CA ARG A 298 10.57 8.21 15.78
C ARG A 298 10.12 6.88 15.22
N VAL A 299 10.02 6.77 13.88
CA VAL A 299 9.48 5.59 13.20
C VAL A 299 10.60 4.83 12.52
N PRO A 300 11.03 3.68 13.05
CA PRO A 300 11.96 2.81 12.37
C PRO A 300 11.46 2.41 10.99
N VAL A 301 12.33 2.48 9.98
CA VAL A 301 12.03 2.12 8.60
C VAL A 301 12.93 0.98 8.13
N HIS A 302 12.38 0.11 7.30
CA HIS A 302 13.06 -1.01 6.69
C HIS A 302 12.86 -0.99 5.19
N VAL A 303 13.87 -1.45 4.44
CA VAL A 303 13.83 -1.51 2.98
C VAL A 303 14.00 -2.94 2.51
N ILE A 304 13.12 -3.37 1.61
CA ILE A 304 13.26 -4.61 0.86
C ILE A 304 13.25 -4.23 -0.62
N ALA A 305 14.37 -4.44 -1.30
CA ALA A 305 14.54 -4.13 -2.71
C ALA A 305 14.64 -5.41 -3.54
N GLY A 306 14.00 -5.45 -4.71
CA GLY A 306 14.17 -6.55 -5.66
C GLY A 306 15.37 -6.31 -6.58
N ASP A 307 16.05 -7.40 -6.95
CA ASP A 307 17.08 -7.41 -7.98
C ASP A 307 16.94 -8.65 -8.88
N ARG A 308 16.73 -8.40 -10.17
CA ARG A 308 16.63 -9.47 -11.18
C ARG A 308 17.98 -10.01 -11.62
N GLY A 309 19.08 -9.41 -11.18
CA GLY A 309 20.44 -9.77 -11.66
C GLY A 309 20.72 -9.40 -13.12
N LEU A 310 19.81 -8.67 -13.79
CA LEU A 310 19.93 -8.31 -15.22
C LEU A 310 20.48 -6.89 -15.44
N GLY A 311 20.76 -6.15 -14.36
CA GLY A 311 21.05 -4.73 -14.41
C GLY A 311 19.82 -3.92 -14.83
N GLY A 312 20.02 -2.80 -15.50
CA GLY A 312 18.92 -1.95 -16.01
C GLY A 312 18.84 -0.58 -15.37
N ASN A 313 19.77 -0.25 -14.50
CA ASN A 313 19.93 1.08 -13.94
C ASN A 313 20.89 1.90 -14.80
N LYS A 314 20.38 2.89 -15.55
CA LYS A 314 21.17 3.72 -16.47
C LYS A 314 21.90 4.89 -15.80
N ASP A 315 21.67 5.14 -14.54
CA ASP A 315 22.27 6.26 -13.81
C ASP A 315 23.74 6.04 -13.40
N LYS A 316 24.32 4.91 -13.83
CA LYS A 316 25.72 4.54 -13.58
C LYS A 316 26.08 4.34 -12.09
N THR A 317 25.11 4.24 -11.18
CA THR A 317 25.38 3.85 -9.82
C THR A 317 25.78 2.37 -9.77
N LYS A 318 26.69 2.01 -8.87
CA LYS A 318 27.12 0.63 -8.67
C LYS A 318 26.77 0.20 -7.24
N PRO A 319 26.27 -1.03 -7.04
CA PRO A 319 25.89 -2.01 -8.07
C PRO A 319 24.67 -1.58 -8.87
N VAL A 320 24.62 -1.99 -10.14
CA VAL A 320 23.49 -1.72 -11.05
C VAL A 320 22.38 -2.72 -10.74
N GLN A 321 21.64 -2.46 -9.70
CA GLN A 321 20.58 -3.33 -9.19
C GLN A 321 19.20 -2.78 -9.52
N SER A 322 18.28 -3.64 -9.94
CA SER A 322 16.90 -3.27 -10.25
C SER A 322 16.01 -4.50 -10.31
N ASP A 323 14.77 -4.35 -9.83
CA ASP A 323 13.68 -5.31 -10.02
C ASP A 323 13.05 -5.22 -11.44
N GLY A 324 13.55 -4.32 -12.29
CA GLY A 324 13.07 -4.05 -13.65
C GLY A 324 12.06 -2.92 -13.74
N VAL A 325 11.58 -2.41 -12.63
CA VAL A 325 10.66 -1.26 -12.53
C VAL A 325 11.27 -0.18 -11.64
N VAL A 326 11.82 -0.55 -10.49
CA VAL A 326 12.41 0.37 -9.52
C VAL A 326 13.91 0.08 -9.39
N PRO A 327 14.77 1.03 -9.72
CA PRO A 327 16.20 0.90 -9.48
C PRO A 327 16.51 1.02 -8.00
N TYR A 328 17.54 0.31 -7.54
CA TYR A 328 17.93 0.26 -6.13
C TYR A 328 18.15 1.66 -5.51
N TRP A 329 18.82 2.57 -6.24
CA TRP A 329 19.06 3.93 -5.76
C TRP A 329 17.77 4.68 -5.37
N SER A 330 16.64 4.32 -5.98
CA SER A 330 15.35 4.93 -5.68
C SER A 330 14.71 4.36 -4.42
N SER A 331 14.95 3.09 -4.10
CA SER A 331 14.41 2.43 -2.91
C SER A 331 15.26 2.63 -1.67
N GLN A 332 16.55 2.88 -1.83
CA GLN A 332 17.51 2.97 -0.73
C GLN A 332 17.18 4.11 0.23
N ILE A 333 17.26 3.83 1.53
CA ILE A 333 17.13 4.81 2.63
C ILE A 333 18.36 4.66 3.50
N PRO A 334 19.28 5.65 3.53
CA PRO A 334 20.50 5.57 4.34
C PRO A 334 20.24 5.35 5.83
N GLU A 335 19.15 5.90 6.36
CA GLU A 335 18.75 5.84 7.76
C GLU A 335 17.89 4.61 8.08
N ALA A 336 17.73 3.67 7.15
CA ALA A 336 16.95 2.46 7.38
C ALA A 336 17.57 1.57 8.47
N GLN A 337 16.74 1.10 9.40
CA GLN A 337 17.16 0.17 10.45
C GLN A 337 17.63 -1.18 9.87
N SER A 338 17.04 -1.63 8.78
CA SER A 338 17.55 -2.74 7.99
C SER A 338 17.23 -2.59 6.51
N GLU A 339 18.08 -3.19 5.69
CA GLU A 339 17.92 -3.29 4.25
C GLU A 339 18.15 -4.73 3.80
N LYS A 340 17.29 -5.24 2.93
CA LYS A 340 17.42 -6.56 2.32
C LYS A 340 17.19 -6.45 0.83
N ILE A 341 18.18 -6.89 0.04
CA ILE A 341 18.02 -7.08 -1.40
C ILE A 341 17.67 -8.54 -1.64
N VAL A 342 16.62 -8.80 -2.42
CA VAL A 342 16.12 -10.14 -2.71
C VAL A 342 16.17 -10.43 -4.22
N PRO A 343 16.43 -11.68 -4.63
CA PRO A 343 16.43 -12.07 -6.04
C PRO A 343 14.98 -12.11 -6.56
N SER A 344 14.49 -10.97 -7.05
CA SER A 344 13.10 -10.83 -7.47
C SER A 344 12.94 -9.76 -8.55
N ASP A 345 11.90 -9.92 -9.36
CA ASP A 345 11.31 -8.83 -10.13
C ASP A 345 10.52 -7.88 -9.20
N HIS A 346 9.71 -7.00 -9.80
CA HIS A 346 8.95 -6.00 -9.05
C HIS A 346 7.92 -6.57 -8.06
N ALA A 347 7.59 -7.86 -8.15
CA ALA A 347 6.71 -8.54 -7.19
C ALA A 347 7.45 -9.00 -5.91
N ALA A 348 8.42 -8.24 -5.44
CA ALA A 348 9.28 -8.57 -4.29
C ALA A 348 8.49 -8.95 -3.02
N HIS A 349 7.29 -8.40 -2.81
CA HIS A 349 6.40 -8.75 -1.68
C HIS A 349 5.90 -10.22 -1.71
N GLN A 350 6.06 -10.92 -2.85
CA GLN A 350 5.72 -12.35 -3.01
C GLN A 350 6.96 -13.26 -2.90
N ASN A 351 8.16 -12.67 -2.88
CA ASN A 351 9.40 -13.42 -2.80
C ASN A 351 9.56 -14.05 -1.40
N PRO A 352 9.92 -15.35 -1.29
CA PRO A 352 10.09 -16.03 0.00
C PRO A 352 11.08 -15.35 0.94
N GLU A 353 12.23 -14.85 0.44
CA GLU A 353 13.21 -14.16 1.27
C GLU A 353 12.66 -12.82 1.80
N ALA A 354 11.89 -12.08 0.99
CA ALA A 354 11.22 -10.87 1.43
C ALA A 354 10.15 -11.18 2.49
N ILE A 355 9.39 -12.25 2.31
CA ILE A 355 8.39 -12.72 3.27
C ILE A 355 9.05 -13.08 4.62
N HIS A 356 10.18 -13.79 4.59
CA HIS A 356 10.95 -14.10 5.80
C HIS A 356 11.47 -12.84 6.48
N GLU A 357 11.98 -11.87 5.71
CA GLU A 357 12.45 -10.60 6.28
C GLU A 357 11.30 -9.80 6.91
N ILE A 358 10.13 -9.72 6.27
CA ILE A 358 8.94 -9.10 6.85
C ILE A 358 8.54 -9.80 8.16
N THR A 359 8.58 -11.13 8.19
CA THR A 359 8.30 -11.91 9.40
C THR A 359 9.27 -11.58 10.52
N ARG A 360 10.57 -11.49 10.22
CA ARG A 360 11.62 -11.10 11.17
C ARG A 360 11.35 -9.70 11.73
N ILE A 361 11.01 -8.73 10.86
CA ILE A 361 10.75 -7.34 11.26
C ILE A 361 9.51 -7.26 12.15
N LEU A 362 8.45 -8.00 11.85
CA LEU A 362 7.26 -8.06 12.72
C LEU A 362 7.61 -8.64 14.11
N LYS A 363 8.40 -9.71 14.17
CA LYS A 363 8.87 -10.26 15.46
C LYS A 363 9.73 -9.26 16.25
N LEU A 364 10.60 -8.51 15.55
CA LEU A 364 11.37 -7.42 16.14
C LEU A 364 10.45 -6.33 16.71
N HIS A 365 9.48 -5.86 15.93
CA HIS A 365 8.53 -4.84 16.38
C HIS A 365 7.78 -5.26 17.66
N ARG A 366 7.38 -6.52 17.74
CA ARG A 366 6.74 -7.05 18.95
C ARG A 366 7.69 -6.99 20.15
N ALA A 367 8.95 -7.40 19.99
CA ALA A 367 9.93 -7.42 21.07
C ALA A 367 10.25 -6.02 21.61
N GLU A 368 10.25 -5.00 20.74
CA GLU A 368 10.51 -3.60 21.10
C GLU A 368 9.27 -2.88 21.67
N SER A 369 8.07 -3.45 21.49
CA SER A 369 6.79 -2.86 21.93
C SER A 369 6.27 -3.46 23.23
N GLN A 370 6.99 -4.42 23.82
CA GLN A 370 6.73 -5.00 25.14
C GLN A 370 7.48 -4.25 26.23
#